data_02ce9c5077f6f2db1dc81fd7e8436b29
#
_entry.id   02ce9c5077f6f2db1dc81fd7e8436b29
#
_cell.length_a   1.000
_cell.length_b   1.000
_cell.length_c   1.000
_cell.angle_alpha   90.00
_cell.angle_beta   90.00
_cell.angle_gamma   90.00
#
_symmetry.space_group_name_H-M   'P 1'
#
loop_
_entity.id
_entity.type
_entity.pdbx_description
1 polymer ?
#
loop_
_entity_poly.entity_id
_entity_poly.type
_entity_poly.pdbx_seq_one_letter_code
_entity_poly.pdbx_strand_id
1 'polypeptide(L)'
;MSIVDESKIDKSLNGLKNLITRILVEEECRSIGMIDVAIRAGGKSEETKKWRPLLRRVRLAAVHLQSQNLVTGVRKGKEVDIKTTKGVIRLQLHSSQTV
;
A
#
# COMPACT_ATOMS: atom_id res chain seq x y z
N MET A 1 15.08 21.59 7.57
CA MET A 1 15.00 20.17 7.66
C MET A 1 13.76 19.73 8.41
N SER A 2 13.06 18.80 7.89
CA SER A 2 11.83 18.40 8.50
C SER A 2 12.00 17.09 9.28
N ILE A 3 11.40 17.07 10.44
CA ILE A 3 11.26 15.84 11.20
C ILE A 3 10.02 15.16 10.69
N VAL A 4 10.16 13.92 10.30
CA VAL A 4 9.00 13.18 9.83
C VAL A 4 8.18 12.78 11.04
N ASP A 5 7.02 13.40 11.16
CA ASP A 5 6.06 13.07 12.20
C ASP A 5 5.02 12.13 11.56
N GLU A 6 4.88 10.94 12.12
CA GLU A 6 3.96 9.96 11.57
C GLU A 6 2.51 10.45 11.52
N SER A 7 2.15 11.36 12.43
CA SER A 7 0.81 11.93 12.41
C SER A 7 0.58 12.82 11.18
N LYS A 8 1.65 13.17 10.48
CA LYS A 8 1.58 14.03 9.30
C LYS A 8 1.88 13.27 8.02
N ILE A 9 1.68 11.95 8.02
CA ILE A 9 1.83 11.18 6.79
C ILE A 9 0.89 11.75 5.74
N ASP A 10 1.45 12.00 4.55
CA ASP A 10 0.66 12.48 3.43
C ASP A 10 -0.31 11.39 3.00
N LYS A 11 -1.60 11.67 3.12
CA LYS A 11 -2.65 10.73 2.78
C LYS A 11 -3.19 10.92 1.38
N SER A 12 -2.52 11.76 0.60
CA SER A 12 -2.85 11.93 -0.81
C SER A 12 -2.45 10.66 -1.57
N LEU A 13 -2.86 10.58 -2.83
CA LEU A 13 -2.49 9.44 -3.67
C LEU A 13 -0.97 9.27 -3.72
N ASN A 14 -0.23 10.37 -3.95
CA ASN A 14 1.24 10.29 -3.99
C ASN A 14 1.83 9.88 -2.65
N GLY A 15 1.29 10.41 -1.57
CA GLY A 15 1.79 10.05 -0.24
C GLY A 15 1.59 8.58 0.07
N LEU A 16 0.45 8.03 -0.33
CA LEU A 16 0.19 6.61 -0.11
C LEU A 16 1.03 5.73 -1.02
N LYS A 17 1.28 6.16 -2.26
CA LYS A 17 2.20 5.44 -3.15
C LYS A 17 3.60 5.39 -2.52
N ASN A 18 4.06 6.52 -1.99
CA ASN A 18 5.37 6.58 -1.33
C ASN A 18 5.41 5.71 -0.08
N LEU A 19 4.33 5.67 0.68
CA LEU A 19 4.25 4.84 1.87
C LEU A 19 4.35 3.36 1.51
N ILE A 20 3.62 2.92 0.51
CA ILE A 20 3.66 1.52 0.06
C ILE A 20 5.08 1.16 -0.38
N THR A 21 5.68 2.01 -1.20
CA THR A 21 7.03 1.77 -1.71
C THR A 21 8.03 1.69 -0.55
N ARG A 22 7.93 2.61 0.40
CA ARG A 22 8.82 2.62 1.55
C ARG A 22 8.70 1.35 2.38
N ILE A 23 7.48 0.89 2.62
CA ILE A 23 7.27 -0.32 3.39
C ILE A 23 7.91 -1.52 2.70
N LEU A 24 7.68 -1.66 1.41
CA LEU A 24 8.16 -2.82 0.67
C LEU A 24 9.67 -2.79 0.45
N VAL A 25 10.23 -1.61 0.23
CA VAL A 25 11.66 -1.48 -0.07
C VAL A 25 12.49 -1.24 1.18
N GLU A 26 12.20 -0.15 1.90
CA GLU A 26 13.04 0.24 3.02
C GLU A 26 12.88 -0.65 4.24
N GLU A 27 11.68 -1.13 4.49
CA GLU A 27 11.42 -2.02 5.62
C GLU A 27 11.58 -3.49 5.21
N GLU A 28 11.95 -3.72 3.95
CA GLU A 28 12.15 -5.06 3.42
C GLU A 28 10.97 -5.99 3.69
N CYS A 29 9.77 -5.42 3.66
CA CYS A 29 8.56 -6.17 3.88
C CYS A 29 8.26 -7.00 2.63
N ARG A 30 8.12 -8.31 2.80
CA ARG A 30 7.89 -9.21 1.67
C ARG A 30 6.55 -8.94 1.00
N SER A 31 5.54 -8.71 1.80
CA SER A 31 4.22 -8.33 1.30
C SER A 31 3.47 -7.63 2.41
N ILE A 32 2.51 -6.80 2.02
CA ILE A 32 1.69 -6.08 2.99
C ILE A 32 0.25 -6.01 2.48
N GLY A 33 -0.71 -6.18 3.39
CA GLY A 33 -2.12 -6.04 3.06
C GLY A 33 -2.49 -4.57 2.89
N MET A 34 -3.48 -4.29 2.05
CA MET A 34 -3.93 -2.91 1.85
C MET A 34 -4.52 -2.32 3.12
N ILE A 35 -5.17 -3.16 3.95
CA ILE A 35 -5.69 -2.69 5.23
C ILE A 35 -4.55 -2.23 6.14
N ASP A 36 -3.44 -2.97 6.15
CA ASP A 36 -2.28 -2.60 6.95
C ASP A 36 -1.70 -1.26 6.51
N VAL A 37 -1.67 -1.01 5.20
CA VAL A 37 -1.23 0.28 4.68
C VAL A 37 -2.14 1.40 5.17
N ALA A 38 -3.45 1.17 5.11
CA ALA A 38 -4.42 2.16 5.56
C ALA A 38 -4.26 2.46 7.05
N ILE A 39 -4.05 1.43 7.85
CA ILE A 39 -3.85 1.60 9.29
C ILE A 39 -2.59 2.43 9.56
N ARG A 40 -1.50 2.12 8.87
CA ARG A 40 -0.25 2.87 9.06
C ARG A 40 -0.41 4.33 8.69
N ALA A 41 -1.23 4.62 7.69
CA ALA A 41 -1.46 6.01 7.27
C ALA A 41 -2.46 6.71 8.16
N GLY A 42 -3.46 6.00 8.66
CA GLY A 42 -4.59 6.61 9.36
C GLY A 42 -4.56 6.53 10.86
N GLY A 43 -3.75 5.64 11.45
CA GLY A 43 -3.67 5.52 12.89
C GLY A 43 -3.59 4.09 13.36
N LYS A 44 -4.28 3.80 14.45
CA LYS A 44 -4.24 2.47 15.06
C LYS A 44 -5.37 1.60 14.51
N SER A 45 -5.16 0.29 14.57
CA SER A 45 -6.14 -0.65 14.00
C SER A 45 -7.52 -0.54 14.64
N GLU A 46 -7.59 -0.20 15.92
CA GLU A 46 -8.87 -0.02 16.59
C GLU A 46 -9.56 1.29 16.23
N GLU A 47 -8.84 2.22 15.60
CA GLU A 47 -9.41 3.50 15.18
C GLU A 47 -9.96 3.39 13.75
N THR A 48 -10.90 2.49 13.58
CA THR A 48 -11.47 2.16 12.27
C THR A 48 -11.94 3.39 11.49
N LYS A 49 -12.53 4.36 12.18
CA LYS A 49 -13.05 5.56 11.53
C LYS A 49 -11.95 6.39 10.89
N LYS A 50 -10.70 6.22 11.32
CA LYS A 50 -9.57 6.99 10.79
C LYS A 50 -8.95 6.33 9.57
N TRP A 51 -8.79 4.99 9.58
CA TRP A 51 -8.11 4.34 8.49
C TRP A 51 -9.04 3.75 7.43
N ARG A 52 -10.24 3.36 7.81
CA ARG A 52 -11.14 2.71 6.86
C ARG A 52 -11.48 3.58 5.64
N PRO A 53 -11.73 4.90 5.80
CA PRO A 53 -11.97 5.74 4.62
C PRO A 53 -10.78 5.84 3.67
N LEU A 54 -9.59 5.49 4.12
CA LEU A 54 -8.39 5.55 3.29
C LEU A 54 -8.25 4.34 2.37
N LEU A 55 -8.98 3.26 2.62
CA LEU A 55 -8.84 2.04 1.83
C LEU A 55 -9.00 2.26 0.34
N ARG A 56 -9.99 3.07 -0.06
CA ARG A 56 -10.21 3.35 -1.47
C ARG A 56 -8.98 4.03 -2.08
N ARG A 57 -8.41 4.98 -1.35
CA ARG A 57 -7.24 5.71 -1.84
C ARG A 57 -6.00 4.82 -1.86
N VAL A 58 -5.85 3.96 -0.85
CA VAL A 58 -4.78 2.97 -0.84
C VAL A 58 -4.89 2.07 -2.06
N ARG A 59 -6.10 1.64 -2.38
CA ARG A 59 -6.32 0.79 -3.56
C ARG A 59 -5.92 1.52 -4.84
N LEU A 60 -6.30 2.79 -4.98
CA LEU A 60 -5.91 3.58 -6.15
C LEU A 60 -4.39 3.73 -6.24
N ALA A 61 -3.74 3.96 -5.11
CA ALA A 61 -2.29 4.06 -5.09
C ALA A 61 -1.65 2.76 -5.54
N ALA A 62 -2.17 1.63 -5.07
CA ALA A 62 -1.67 0.32 -5.45
C ALA A 62 -1.88 0.05 -6.94
N VAL A 63 -3.04 0.45 -7.48
CA VAL A 63 -3.31 0.30 -8.91
C VAL A 63 -2.30 1.10 -9.74
N HIS A 64 -2.01 2.33 -9.32
CA HIS A 64 -1.02 3.14 -10.02
C HIS A 64 0.36 2.50 -9.99
N LEU A 65 0.77 1.97 -8.83
CA LEU A 65 2.06 1.31 -8.71
C LEU A 65 2.11 0.03 -9.55
N GLN A 66 1.02 -0.70 -9.61
CA GLN A 66 0.96 -1.89 -10.46
C GLN A 66 1.08 -1.51 -11.94
N SER A 67 0.44 -0.44 -12.37
CA SER A 67 0.54 0.00 -13.76
C SER A 67 1.95 0.45 -14.12
N GLN A 68 2.74 0.84 -13.14
CA GLN A 68 4.14 1.22 -13.34
C GLN A 68 5.08 0.04 -13.16
N ASN A 69 4.55 -1.15 -12.97
CA ASN A 69 5.33 -2.38 -12.76
C ASN A 69 6.23 -2.33 -11.52
N LEU A 70 5.80 -1.58 -10.50
CA LEU A 70 6.55 -1.47 -9.26
C LEU A 70 6.03 -2.44 -8.18
N VAL A 71 4.73 -2.73 -8.19
CA VAL A 71 4.15 -3.68 -7.25
C VAL A 71 3.24 -4.66 -7.97
N THR A 72 3.02 -5.78 -7.31
CA THR A 72 2.13 -6.82 -7.79
C THR A 72 1.09 -7.07 -6.71
N GLY A 73 -0.16 -7.25 -7.13
CA GLY A 73 -1.22 -7.69 -6.23
C GLY A 73 -1.24 -9.20 -6.17
N VAL A 74 -1.41 -9.75 -4.96
CA VAL A 74 -1.45 -11.19 -4.76
C VAL A 74 -2.67 -11.54 -3.93
N ARG A 75 -3.43 -12.52 -4.40
CA ARG A 75 -4.57 -13.04 -3.67
C ARG A 75 -4.50 -14.56 -3.69
N LYS A 76 -4.52 -15.16 -2.50
CA LYS A 76 -4.44 -16.61 -2.35
C LYS A 76 -3.24 -17.20 -3.08
N GLY A 77 -2.11 -16.49 -3.02
CA GLY A 77 -0.86 -16.96 -3.61
C GLY A 77 -0.73 -16.75 -5.10
N LYS A 78 -1.70 -16.10 -5.73
CA LYS A 78 -1.67 -15.86 -7.18
C LYS A 78 -1.66 -14.37 -7.49
N GLU A 79 -0.94 -13.99 -8.52
CA GLU A 79 -0.94 -12.62 -8.99
C GLU A 79 -2.31 -12.25 -9.54
N VAL A 80 -2.78 -11.06 -9.18
CA VAL A 80 -4.07 -10.57 -9.62
C VAL A 80 -3.97 -9.12 -10.04
N ASP A 81 -4.94 -8.70 -10.86
CA ASP A 81 -5.08 -7.30 -11.22
C ASP A 81 -5.81 -6.59 -10.07
N ILE A 82 -5.10 -5.69 -9.41
CA ILE A 82 -5.66 -4.98 -8.26
C ILE A 82 -6.91 -4.20 -8.64
N LYS A 83 -6.94 -3.65 -9.85
CA LYS A 83 -8.05 -2.83 -10.32
C LYS A 83 -9.36 -3.60 -10.38
N THR A 84 -9.31 -4.85 -10.84
CA THR A 84 -10.52 -5.63 -11.09
C THR A 84 -10.82 -6.68 -10.04
N THR A 85 -9.85 -7.03 -9.20
CA THR A 85 -10.02 -8.07 -8.21
C THR A 85 -10.67 -7.51 -6.95
N LYS A 86 -11.69 -8.20 -6.46
CA LYS A 86 -12.34 -7.85 -5.20
C LYS A 86 -11.80 -8.74 -4.09
N GLY A 87 -11.94 -8.26 -2.87
CA GLY A 87 -11.53 -9.01 -1.69
C GLY A 87 -10.18 -8.58 -1.17
N VAL A 88 -9.61 -9.42 -0.30
CA VAL A 88 -8.34 -9.12 0.35
C VAL A 88 -7.18 -9.37 -0.61
N ILE A 89 -6.39 -8.35 -0.85
CA ILE A 89 -5.23 -8.42 -1.74
C ILE A 89 -4.01 -7.97 -0.95
N ARG A 90 -2.90 -8.70 -1.11
CA ARG A 90 -1.62 -8.29 -0.55
C ARG A 90 -0.78 -7.68 -1.65
N LEU A 91 0.07 -6.74 -1.26
CA LEU A 91 0.95 -6.02 -2.18
C LEU A 91 2.38 -6.49 -1.95
N GLN A 92 3.12 -6.69 -3.04
CA GLN A 92 4.54 -7.05 -2.96
C GLN A 92 5.26 -6.40 -4.13
N LEU A 93 6.57 -6.32 -4.03
CA LEU A 93 7.36 -5.76 -5.13
C LEU A 93 7.22 -6.63 -6.37
N HIS A 94 7.18 -6.00 -7.52
CA HIS A 94 7.07 -6.72 -8.78
C HIS A 94 8.34 -7.53 -9.03
N SER A 95 8.17 -8.82 -9.30
CA SER A 95 9.30 -9.73 -9.40
C SER A 95 10.21 -9.42 -10.59
N SER A 96 9.69 -8.80 -11.63
CA SER A 96 10.53 -8.44 -12.79
C SER A 96 11.51 -7.31 -12.48
N GLN A 97 11.42 -6.70 -11.31
CA GLN A 97 12.39 -5.71 -10.86
C GLN A 97 13.73 -6.34 -10.51
N THR A 98 13.73 -7.63 -10.27
CA THR A 98 14.98 -8.35 -9.98
C THR A 98 15.59 -8.80 -11.30
N VAL A 99 16.77 -8.34 -11.51
CA VAL A 99 17.49 -8.71 -12.74
C VAL A 99 18.57 -9.70 -12.42
#